data_cf4592171f9a9398d88f7e3d3673b24b
#
_entry.id   cf4592171f9a9398d88f7e3d3673b24b
#
_cell.length_a   1.000
_cell.length_b   1.000
_cell.length_c   1.000
_cell.angle_alpha   90.00
_cell.angle_beta   90.00
_cell.angle_gamma   90.00
#
_symmetry.space_group_name_H-M   'P 1'
#
loop_
_entity.id
_entity.type
_entity.pdbx_description
1 polymer ?
#
loop_
_entity_poly.entity_id
_entity_poly.type
_entity_poly.pdbx_seq_one_letter_code
_entity_poly.pdbx_strand_id
1 'polypeptide(L)'
;MYNVDLNSDLGESFGRYTIGNDDKIIPLISSANIACGFHASDPVVMTTAIEQTKEAGIQIGAHPGFPDLMGFGRRNLAVSPAEAKAYTLYQISALGGMCKAHNMRLQHVKPHGALYNMAAKDYELSKAICEAIKSYDPEIIVMGLSGSEMIRAAKDLGLKAASEVFADRAYEEDGTLVNRRKEGAVIKDENEAIARVIRMVKEQKVTTITGKDISIQADSVCVHGDGEKALLFVEKIRKAMAEEGITISPLKDICN
;
A
#
# COMPACT_ATOMS: atom_id res chain seq x y z
N MET A 1 14.89 6.47 17.93
CA MET A 1 13.44 6.69 17.84
C MET A 1 13.04 6.04 16.53
N TYR A 2 12.03 5.18 16.54
CA TYR A 2 11.58 4.47 15.36
C TYR A 2 10.38 5.22 14.76
N ASN A 3 10.43 5.50 13.45
CA ASN A 3 9.32 6.11 12.73
C ASN A 3 8.86 5.14 11.65
N VAL A 4 7.55 5.00 11.49
CA VAL A 4 6.93 4.14 10.48
C VAL A 4 5.62 4.76 10.02
N ASP A 5 5.30 4.62 8.74
CA ASP A 5 4.00 4.97 8.20
C ASP A 5 3.00 3.82 8.40
N LEU A 6 1.73 4.17 8.60
CA LEU A 6 0.64 3.21 8.68
C LEU A 6 -0.34 3.50 7.54
N ASN A 7 -0.45 2.56 6.59
CA ASN A 7 -1.25 2.76 5.39
C ASN A 7 -2.41 1.77 5.30
N SER A 8 -3.47 2.17 4.60
CA SER A 8 -4.58 1.29 4.24
C SER A 8 -5.11 1.58 2.84
N ASP A 9 -5.62 0.54 2.18
CA ASP A 9 -6.27 0.63 0.88
C ASP A 9 -7.71 1.09 1.08
N LEU A 10 -8.14 2.14 0.36
CA LEU A 10 -9.38 2.88 0.56
C LEU A 10 -10.05 3.25 -0.77
N GLY A 11 -11.31 3.68 -0.69
CA GLY A 11 -12.07 4.08 -1.86
C GLY A 11 -12.35 2.92 -2.80
N GLU A 12 -12.43 1.70 -2.27
CA GLU A 12 -12.62 0.47 -3.06
C GLU A 12 -14.08 0.09 -3.27
N SER A 13 -15.03 0.90 -2.83
CA SER A 13 -16.45 0.80 -3.19
C SER A 13 -16.66 1.10 -4.68
N PHE A 14 -17.79 0.68 -5.24
CA PHE A 14 -18.15 0.95 -6.64
C PHE A 14 -19.66 1.00 -6.81
N GLY A 15 -20.20 2.12 -7.29
CA GLY A 15 -21.63 2.32 -7.52
C GLY A 15 -22.44 2.07 -6.26
N ARG A 16 -23.23 0.98 -6.29
CA ARG A 16 -24.07 0.56 -5.14
C ARG A 16 -23.38 -0.40 -4.19
N TYR A 17 -22.19 -0.85 -4.51
CA TYR A 17 -21.44 -1.82 -3.69
C TYR A 17 -20.51 -1.07 -2.74
N THR A 18 -20.68 -1.30 -1.45
CA THR A 18 -19.80 -0.74 -0.41
C THR A 18 -18.80 -1.79 0.04
N ILE A 19 -17.54 -1.44 0.04
CA ILE A 19 -16.42 -2.26 0.51
C ILE A 19 -15.61 -1.43 1.51
N GLY A 20 -15.23 -2.06 2.63
CA GLY A 20 -14.45 -1.41 3.66
C GLY A 20 -15.28 -0.56 4.63
N ASN A 21 -14.57 0.12 5.53
CA ASN A 21 -15.11 1.08 6.50
C ASN A 21 -14.19 2.30 6.50
N ASP A 22 -14.13 3.00 5.37
CA ASP A 22 -13.17 4.07 5.12
C ASP A 22 -13.26 5.17 6.18
N ASP A 23 -14.46 5.59 6.56
CA ASP A 23 -14.74 6.58 7.57
C ASP A 23 -14.15 6.24 8.95
N LYS A 24 -14.06 4.96 9.28
CA LYS A 24 -13.56 4.48 10.58
C LYS A 24 -12.04 4.24 10.57
N ILE A 25 -11.47 3.82 9.44
CA ILE A 25 -10.03 3.52 9.39
C ILE A 25 -9.19 4.78 9.13
N ILE A 26 -9.71 5.74 8.38
CA ILE A 26 -9.01 7.00 8.06
C ILE A 26 -8.40 7.68 9.30
N PRO A 27 -9.10 7.83 10.44
CA PRO A 27 -8.50 8.43 11.63
C PRO A 27 -7.37 7.62 12.27
N LEU A 28 -7.21 6.37 11.88
CA LEU A 28 -6.25 5.44 12.47
C LEU A 28 -4.95 5.29 11.68
N ILE A 29 -4.84 5.87 10.48
CA ILE A 29 -3.71 5.71 9.56
C ILE A 29 -3.02 7.04 9.31
N SER A 30 -1.85 7.02 8.68
CA SER A 30 -1.10 8.20 8.23
C SER A 30 -1.11 8.38 6.72
N SER A 31 -1.38 7.31 5.97
CA SER A 31 -1.42 7.30 4.50
C SER A 31 -2.61 6.50 3.97
N ALA A 32 -3.38 7.09 3.07
CA ALA A 32 -4.52 6.48 2.39
C ALA A 32 -4.14 6.11 0.95
N ASN A 33 -4.28 4.83 0.56
CA ASN A 33 -4.10 4.40 -0.82
C ASN A 33 -5.46 4.37 -1.52
N ILE A 34 -5.78 5.41 -2.32
CA ILE A 34 -7.11 5.54 -2.92
C ILE A 34 -7.16 4.84 -4.28
N ALA A 35 -8.11 3.92 -4.43
CA ALA A 35 -8.37 3.22 -5.69
C ALA A 35 -8.72 4.18 -6.83
N CYS A 36 -8.27 3.85 -8.05
CA CYS A 36 -8.24 4.78 -9.19
C CYS A 36 -9.20 4.40 -10.34
N GLY A 37 -10.24 3.61 -10.06
CA GLY A 37 -11.32 3.32 -11.00
C GLY A 37 -11.13 2.09 -11.89
N PHE A 38 -9.96 1.42 -11.89
CA PHE A 38 -9.73 0.24 -12.72
C PHE A 38 -10.09 -1.08 -12.02
N HIS A 39 -9.61 -1.28 -10.80
CA HIS A 39 -9.94 -2.48 -10.03
C HIS A 39 -11.11 -2.25 -9.08
N ALA A 40 -11.33 -1.03 -8.68
CA ALA A 40 -12.37 -0.56 -7.77
C ALA A 40 -12.47 0.96 -7.87
N SER A 41 -13.39 1.58 -7.15
CA SER A 41 -13.69 3.01 -7.17
C SER A 41 -14.48 3.46 -8.40
N ASP A 42 -15.19 4.55 -8.24
CA ASP A 42 -15.82 5.35 -9.28
C ASP A 42 -15.63 6.86 -8.94
N PRO A 43 -16.02 7.78 -9.83
CA PRO A 43 -15.78 9.20 -9.58
C PRO A 43 -16.38 9.74 -8.27
N VAL A 44 -17.54 9.20 -7.82
CA VAL A 44 -18.19 9.65 -6.59
C VAL A 44 -17.47 9.08 -5.37
N VAL A 45 -17.15 7.79 -5.39
CA VAL A 45 -16.37 7.11 -4.32
C VAL A 45 -15.02 7.78 -4.16
N MET A 46 -14.32 8.07 -5.27
CA MET A 46 -13.02 8.74 -5.26
C MET A 46 -13.11 10.13 -4.64
N THR A 47 -14.14 10.93 -5.01
CA THR A 47 -14.38 12.25 -4.42
C THR A 47 -14.57 12.16 -2.91
N THR A 48 -15.45 11.25 -2.45
CA THR A 48 -15.73 11.03 -1.04
C THR A 48 -14.47 10.64 -0.25
N ALA A 49 -13.67 9.72 -0.79
CA ALA A 49 -12.43 9.28 -0.15
C ALA A 49 -11.40 10.43 -0.04
N ILE A 50 -11.29 11.29 -1.06
CA ILE A 50 -10.43 12.49 -1.02
C ILE A 50 -10.90 13.46 0.07
N GLU A 51 -12.20 13.74 0.14
CA GLU A 51 -12.77 14.67 1.12
C GLU A 51 -12.57 14.17 2.55
N GLN A 52 -12.86 12.92 2.83
CA GLN A 52 -12.65 12.29 4.14
C GLN A 52 -11.16 12.31 4.54
N THR A 53 -10.27 11.98 3.61
CA THR A 53 -8.83 11.99 3.85
C THR A 53 -8.31 13.41 4.15
N LYS A 54 -8.81 14.40 3.40
CA LYS A 54 -8.51 15.81 3.62
C LYS A 54 -8.98 16.29 4.99
N GLU A 55 -10.21 15.97 5.36
CA GLU A 55 -10.80 16.35 6.65
C GLU A 55 -10.01 15.76 7.82
N ALA A 56 -9.55 14.51 7.69
CA ALA A 56 -8.70 13.87 8.68
C ALA A 56 -7.25 14.36 8.69
N GLY A 57 -6.81 15.13 7.70
CA GLY A 57 -5.45 15.67 7.62
C GLY A 57 -4.37 14.64 7.29
N ILE A 58 -4.75 13.46 6.77
CA ILE A 58 -3.80 12.40 6.40
C ILE A 58 -3.37 12.51 4.94
N GLN A 59 -2.31 11.79 4.56
CA GLN A 59 -1.73 11.88 3.23
C GLN A 59 -2.43 10.94 2.25
N ILE A 60 -2.53 11.38 0.98
CA ILE A 60 -3.14 10.61 -0.11
C ILE A 60 -2.07 9.99 -1.00
N GLY A 61 -2.24 8.72 -1.32
CA GLY A 61 -1.53 8.01 -2.37
C GLY A 61 -2.49 7.43 -3.40
N ALA A 62 -2.01 7.25 -4.62
CA ALA A 62 -2.75 6.57 -5.66
C ALA A 62 -2.54 5.05 -5.58
N HIS A 63 -3.64 4.31 -5.77
CA HIS A 63 -3.67 2.85 -5.71
C HIS A 63 -4.08 2.25 -7.07
N PRO A 64 -3.22 2.38 -8.11
CA PRO A 64 -3.54 1.90 -9.45
C PRO A 64 -3.50 0.38 -9.53
N GLY A 65 -4.49 -0.21 -10.20
CA GLY A 65 -4.58 -1.64 -10.43
C GLY A 65 -4.75 -2.00 -11.90
N PHE A 66 -4.83 -3.29 -12.19
CA PHE A 66 -5.25 -3.76 -13.52
C PHE A 66 -6.71 -3.38 -13.80
N PRO A 67 -7.10 -3.19 -15.07
CA PRO A 67 -8.49 -2.95 -15.49
C PRO A 67 -9.33 -4.24 -15.35
N ASP A 68 -9.56 -4.64 -14.12
CA ASP A 68 -10.19 -5.92 -13.74
C ASP A 68 -11.18 -5.71 -12.59
N LEU A 69 -12.23 -4.94 -12.83
CA LEU A 69 -13.27 -4.66 -11.84
C LEU A 69 -13.92 -5.94 -11.33
N MET A 70 -14.20 -6.91 -12.23
CA MET A 70 -14.81 -8.19 -11.85
C MET A 70 -13.92 -9.08 -10.99
N GLY A 71 -12.61 -9.01 -11.14
CA GLY A 71 -11.63 -9.75 -10.35
C GLY A 71 -10.98 -8.89 -9.25
N PHE A 72 -11.47 -7.67 -9.05
CA PHE A 72 -10.94 -6.74 -8.07
C PHE A 72 -9.42 -6.52 -8.25
N GLY A 73 -8.95 -6.48 -9.50
CA GLY A 73 -7.51 -6.34 -9.81
C GLY A 73 -6.62 -7.47 -9.27
N ARG A 74 -7.19 -8.61 -8.83
CA ARG A 74 -6.44 -9.72 -8.20
C ARG A 74 -6.14 -10.87 -9.16
N ARG A 75 -6.56 -10.76 -10.43
CA ARG A 75 -6.18 -11.72 -11.49
C ARG A 75 -4.95 -11.21 -12.22
N ASN A 76 -3.98 -12.09 -12.42
CA ASN A 76 -2.81 -11.75 -13.23
C ASN A 76 -3.24 -11.52 -14.69
N LEU A 77 -2.86 -10.38 -15.24
CA LEU A 77 -3.05 -10.05 -16.65
C LEU A 77 -1.69 -10.03 -17.37
N ALA A 78 -1.64 -10.63 -18.54
CA ALA A 78 -0.48 -10.52 -19.41
C ALA A 78 -0.51 -9.13 -20.06
N VAL A 79 0.34 -8.24 -19.57
CA VAL A 79 0.49 -6.87 -20.08
C VAL A 79 1.94 -6.60 -20.45
N SER A 80 2.14 -5.84 -21.49
CA SER A 80 3.46 -5.31 -21.82
C SER A 80 3.87 -4.19 -20.85
N PRO A 81 5.18 -3.90 -20.70
CA PRO A 81 5.65 -2.74 -19.93
C PRO A 81 5.01 -1.42 -20.39
N ALA A 82 4.79 -1.25 -21.69
CA ALA A 82 4.14 -0.05 -22.24
C ALA A 82 2.68 0.08 -21.81
N GLU A 83 1.92 -1.01 -21.76
CA GLU A 83 0.54 -1.01 -21.26
C GLU A 83 0.52 -0.73 -19.77
N ALA A 84 1.38 -1.36 -18.98
CA ALA A 84 1.46 -1.13 -17.54
C ALA A 84 1.80 0.34 -17.22
N LYS A 85 2.72 0.95 -17.99
CA LYS A 85 3.04 2.38 -17.90
C LYS A 85 1.82 3.25 -18.20
N ALA A 86 1.09 2.95 -19.28
CA ALA A 86 -0.11 3.70 -19.68
C ALA A 86 -1.24 3.56 -18.65
N TYR A 87 -1.49 2.35 -18.13
CA TYR A 87 -2.51 2.10 -17.12
C TYR A 87 -2.18 2.83 -15.81
N THR A 88 -0.92 2.80 -15.40
CA THR A 88 -0.49 3.51 -14.20
C THR A 88 -0.63 5.02 -14.37
N LEU A 89 -0.11 5.58 -15.46
CA LEU A 89 -0.16 7.02 -15.71
C LEU A 89 -1.60 7.54 -15.79
N TYR A 90 -2.49 6.82 -16.47
CA TYR A 90 -3.91 7.18 -16.55
C TYR A 90 -4.54 7.28 -15.16
N GLN A 91 -4.35 6.27 -14.32
CA GLN A 91 -4.95 6.18 -13.00
C GLN A 91 -4.42 7.24 -12.03
N ILE A 92 -3.11 7.43 -11.97
CA ILE A 92 -2.51 8.46 -11.11
C ILE A 92 -2.89 9.87 -11.56
N SER A 93 -3.03 10.10 -12.89
CA SER A 93 -3.47 11.38 -13.43
C SER A 93 -4.93 11.69 -13.10
N ALA A 94 -5.80 10.67 -13.16
CA ALA A 94 -7.20 10.82 -12.81
C ALA A 94 -7.36 11.22 -11.33
N LEU A 95 -6.79 10.43 -10.41
CA LEU A 95 -6.85 10.75 -8.98
C LEU A 95 -6.15 12.07 -8.65
N GLY A 96 -4.96 12.30 -9.22
CA GLY A 96 -4.20 13.53 -8.97
C GLY A 96 -4.89 14.78 -9.46
N GLY A 97 -5.62 14.71 -10.60
CA GLY A 97 -6.48 15.80 -11.07
C GLY A 97 -7.61 16.12 -10.09
N MET A 98 -8.27 15.09 -9.55
CA MET A 98 -9.30 15.24 -8.53
C MET A 98 -8.73 15.77 -7.21
N CYS A 99 -7.59 15.25 -6.76
CA CYS A 99 -6.88 15.79 -5.58
C CYS A 99 -6.58 17.27 -5.73
N LYS A 100 -6.08 17.70 -6.90
CA LYS A 100 -5.79 19.11 -7.19
C LYS A 100 -7.05 19.99 -7.09
N ALA A 101 -8.20 19.54 -7.57
CA ALA A 101 -9.47 20.25 -7.44
C ALA A 101 -9.89 20.42 -5.96
N HIS A 102 -9.47 19.53 -5.08
CA HIS A 102 -9.70 19.60 -3.63
C HIS A 102 -8.54 20.25 -2.84
N ASN A 103 -7.57 20.89 -3.52
CA ASN A 103 -6.36 21.47 -2.91
C ASN A 103 -5.49 20.44 -2.16
N MET A 104 -5.44 19.21 -2.67
CA MET A 104 -4.61 18.13 -2.18
C MET A 104 -3.57 17.74 -3.24
N ARG A 105 -2.51 17.04 -2.82
CA ARG A 105 -1.48 16.46 -3.69
C ARG A 105 -1.26 15.00 -3.33
N LEU A 106 -0.89 14.20 -4.33
CA LEU A 106 -0.44 12.83 -4.09
C LEU A 106 0.91 12.84 -3.39
N GLN A 107 1.03 12.08 -2.29
CA GLN A 107 2.30 11.84 -1.61
C GLN A 107 3.03 10.63 -2.22
N HIS A 108 2.29 9.57 -2.55
CA HIS A 108 2.87 8.29 -2.96
C HIS A 108 2.00 7.56 -3.98
N VAL A 109 2.57 6.53 -4.58
CA VAL A 109 1.86 5.57 -5.42
C VAL A 109 2.19 4.16 -4.93
N LYS A 110 1.15 3.38 -4.68
CA LYS A 110 1.20 1.96 -4.33
C LYS A 110 0.35 1.17 -5.31
N PRO A 111 0.90 0.33 -6.17
CA PRO A 111 0.09 -0.53 -7.05
C PRO A 111 -0.81 -1.47 -6.25
N HIS A 112 -1.96 -1.83 -6.83
CA HIS A 112 -2.93 -2.74 -6.21
C HIS A 112 -2.74 -4.19 -6.67
N GLY A 113 -3.01 -5.12 -5.77
CA GLY A 113 -3.35 -6.52 -6.05
C GLY A 113 -2.35 -7.28 -6.92
N ALA A 114 -2.81 -7.78 -8.08
CA ALA A 114 -1.96 -8.56 -8.98
C ALA A 114 -0.85 -7.71 -9.61
N LEU A 115 -1.11 -6.45 -9.95
CA LEU A 115 -0.08 -5.53 -10.45
C LEU A 115 1.06 -5.35 -9.44
N TYR A 116 0.75 -5.17 -8.16
CA TYR A 116 1.72 -5.08 -7.07
C TYR A 116 2.57 -6.35 -6.95
N ASN A 117 1.92 -7.52 -6.89
CA ASN A 117 2.61 -8.80 -6.70
C ASN A 117 3.45 -9.23 -7.90
N MET A 118 3.01 -8.92 -9.13
CA MET A 118 3.78 -9.18 -10.35
C MET A 118 4.98 -8.24 -10.42
N ALA A 119 4.78 -6.95 -10.18
CA ALA A 119 5.86 -5.96 -10.17
C ALA A 119 6.90 -6.24 -9.07
N ALA A 120 6.51 -6.83 -7.94
CA ALA A 120 7.47 -7.22 -6.91
C ALA A 120 8.56 -8.18 -7.39
N LYS A 121 8.30 -8.95 -8.46
CA LYS A 121 9.18 -9.98 -9.03
C LYS A 121 9.70 -9.67 -10.43
N ASP A 122 9.15 -8.67 -11.10
CA ASP A 122 9.44 -8.31 -12.49
C ASP A 122 9.99 -6.89 -12.57
N TYR A 123 11.29 -6.79 -12.86
CA TYR A 123 11.98 -5.50 -12.95
C TYR A 123 11.47 -4.63 -14.10
N GLU A 124 11.23 -5.20 -15.28
CA GLU A 124 10.78 -4.42 -16.45
C GLU A 124 9.37 -3.87 -16.23
N LEU A 125 8.49 -4.67 -15.63
CA LEU A 125 7.17 -4.21 -15.22
C LEU A 125 7.26 -3.10 -14.16
N SER A 126 8.09 -3.28 -13.14
CA SER A 126 8.35 -2.30 -12.08
C SER A 126 8.92 -1.01 -12.63
N LYS A 127 9.89 -1.11 -13.54
CA LYS A 127 10.51 0.05 -14.20
C LYS A 127 9.48 0.85 -14.99
N ALA A 128 8.62 0.18 -15.75
CA ALA A 128 7.55 0.84 -16.52
C ALA A 128 6.56 1.60 -15.62
N ILE A 129 6.18 1.01 -14.48
CA ILE A 129 5.34 1.66 -13.47
C ILE A 129 6.07 2.87 -12.87
N CYS A 130 7.33 2.73 -12.47
CA CYS A 130 8.12 3.82 -11.91
C CYS A 130 8.36 4.95 -12.92
N GLU A 131 8.55 4.62 -14.21
CA GLU A 131 8.63 5.62 -15.27
C GLU A 131 7.34 6.41 -15.45
N ALA A 132 6.17 5.77 -15.29
CA ALA A 132 4.89 6.46 -15.30
C ALA A 132 4.79 7.45 -14.12
N ILE A 133 5.16 7.01 -12.93
CA ILE A 133 5.16 7.84 -11.72
C ILE A 133 6.11 9.03 -11.90
N LYS A 134 7.34 8.78 -12.36
CA LYS A 134 8.33 9.83 -12.60
C LYS A 134 7.87 10.87 -13.64
N SER A 135 7.19 10.41 -14.69
CA SER A 135 6.66 11.34 -15.73
C SER A 135 5.48 12.17 -15.22
N TYR A 136 4.74 11.70 -14.24
CA TYR A 136 3.68 12.46 -13.61
C TYR A 136 4.24 13.50 -12.63
N ASP A 137 5.03 13.06 -11.65
CA ASP A 137 5.70 13.91 -10.68
C ASP A 137 6.90 13.16 -10.04
N PRO A 138 8.15 13.62 -10.25
CA PRO A 138 9.35 12.95 -9.74
C PRO A 138 9.48 13.02 -8.20
N GLU A 139 8.72 13.84 -7.51
CA GLU A 139 8.75 13.94 -6.04
C GLU A 139 7.84 12.92 -5.35
N ILE A 140 7.00 12.21 -6.11
CA ILE A 140 6.12 11.15 -5.57
C ILE A 140 6.95 9.98 -5.07
N ILE A 141 6.60 9.49 -3.88
CA ILE A 141 7.22 8.32 -3.27
C ILE A 141 6.62 7.05 -3.88
N VAL A 142 7.45 6.14 -4.35
CA VAL A 142 7.03 4.81 -4.79
C VAL A 142 6.94 3.90 -3.57
N MET A 143 5.75 3.40 -3.25
CA MET A 143 5.55 2.40 -2.20
C MET A 143 5.45 1.01 -2.83
N GLY A 144 6.30 0.10 -2.39
CA GLY A 144 6.35 -1.28 -2.86
C GLY A 144 6.76 -2.26 -1.77
N LEU A 145 6.57 -3.55 -2.03
CA LEU A 145 6.95 -4.60 -1.11
C LEU A 145 8.44 -4.49 -0.76
N SER A 146 8.77 -4.58 0.51
CA SER A 146 10.15 -4.52 0.97
C SER A 146 11.05 -5.52 0.25
N GLY A 147 12.20 -5.05 -0.27
CA GLY A 147 13.14 -5.87 -1.00
C GLY A 147 12.75 -6.24 -2.44
N SER A 148 11.63 -5.75 -2.95
CA SER A 148 11.10 -6.06 -4.28
C SER A 148 11.83 -5.36 -5.43
N GLU A 149 11.58 -5.87 -6.65
CA GLU A 149 12.01 -5.23 -7.89
C GLU A 149 11.43 -3.82 -8.07
N MET A 150 10.25 -3.54 -7.47
CA MET A 150 9.65 -2.20 -7.46
C MET A 150 10.53 -1.19 -6.71
N ILE A 151 11.02 -1.57 -5.52
CA ILE A 151 11.93 -0.73 -4.73
C ILE A 151 13.25 -0.53 -5.47
N ARG A 152 13.78 -1.57 -6.14
CA ARG A 152 14.99 -1.48 -6.95
C ARG A 152 14.79 -0.51 -8.12
N ALA A 153 13.75 -0.69 -8.91
CA ALA A 153 13.45 0.15 -10.06
C ALA A 153 13.23 1.62 -9.69
N ALA A 154 12.56 1.89 -8.57
CA ALA A 154 12.38 3.24 -8.07
C ALA A 154 13.73 3.91 -7.76
N LYS A 155 14.62 3.22 -7.04
CA LYS A 155 15.96 3.71 -6.72
C LYS A 155 16.81 3.93 -7.97
N ASP A 156 16.80 2.99 -8.92
CA ASP A 156 17.54 3.08 -10.17
C ASP A 156 17.10 4.28 -11.03
N LEU A 157 15.83 4.67 -10.93
CA LEU A 157 15.28 5.85 -11.61
C LEU A 157 15.43 7.15 -10.80
N GLY A 158 16.02 7.10 -9.59
CA GLY A 158 16.21 8.25 -8.72
C GLY A 158 14.92 8.76 -8.08
N LEU A 159 13.91 7.89 -7.92
CA LEU A 159 12.69 8.18 -7.17
C LEU A 159 12.87 7.85 -5.69
N LYS A 160 12.18 8.57 -4.83
CA LYS A 160 12.00 8.19 -3.43
C LYS A 160 11.21 6.88 -3.35
N ALA A 161 11.62 5.98 -2.47
CA ALA A 161 11.00 4.67 -2.33
C ALA A 161 10.70 4.35 -0.86
N ALA A 162 9.53 3.79 -0.60
CA ALA A 162 9.09 3.31 0.70
C ALA A 162 8.90 1.80 0.67
N SER A 163 9.61 1.09 1.54
CA SER A 163 9.50 -0.35 1.72
C SER A 163 8.28 -0.68 2.58
N GLU A 164 7.28 -1.29 1.96
CA GLU A 164 6.06 -1.71 2.64
C GLU A 164 6.19 -3.10 3.24
N VAL A 165 5.62 -3.26 4.44
CA VAL A 165 5.41 -4.56 5.09
C VAL A 165 3.95 -4.74 5.46
N PHE A 166 3.54 -5.99 5.68
CA PHE A 166 2.15 -6.36 5.96
C PHE A 166 2.02 -6.95 7.35
N ALA A 167 1.08 -6.43 8.14
CA ALA A 167 0.82 -6.90 9.49
C ALA A 167 0.29 -8.34 9.51
N ASP A 168 -0.61 -8.67 8.60
CA ASP A 168 -1.41 -9.89 8.58
C ASP A 168 -0.99 -10.92 7.51
N ARG A 169 0.18 -10.74 6.85
CA ARG A 169 0.63 -11.60 5.77
C ARG A 169 1.90 -12.37 6.10
N ALA A 170 1.92 -13.65 5.72
CA ALA A 170 3.14 -14.45 5.76
C ALA A 170 4.06 -14.16 4.57
N TYR A 171 5.34 -14.39 4.78
CA TYR A 171 6.41 -14.17 3.79
C TYR A 171 7.06 -15.49 3.39
N GLU A 172 7.45 -15.61 2.13
CA GLU A 172 8.35 -16.65 1.62
C GLU A 172 9.81 -16.27 1.95
N GLU A 173 10.76 -17.19 1.77
CA GLU A 173 12.18 -16.94 2.07
C GLU A 173 12.83 -15.90 1.15
N ASP A 174 12.26 -15.67 -0.02
CA ASP A 174 12.69 -14.62 -0.96
C ASP A 174 12.13 -13.23 -0.63
N GLY A 175 11.40 -13.09 0.49
CA GLY A 175 10.78 -11.84 0.92
C GLY A 175 9.44 -11.54 0.24
N THR A 176 8.96 -12.38 -0.66
CA THR A 176 7.65 -12.19 -1.29
C THR A 176 6.52 -12.68 -0.39
N LEU A 177 5.30 -12.17 -0.64
CA LEU A 177 4.13 -12.59 0.12
C LEU A 177 3.69 -13.99 -0.29
N VAL A 178 3.37 -14.83 0.69
CA VAL A 178 2.77 -16.14 0.46
C VAL A 178 1.43 -15.99 -0.27
N ASN A 179 1.17 -16.82 -1.28
CA ASN A 179 -0.09 -16.80 -2.02
C ASN A 179 -1.29 -16.93 -1.06
N ARG A 180 -2.25 -16.01 -1.10
CA ARG A 180 -3.41 -15.95 -0.18
C ARG A 180 -4.23 -17.24 -0.10
N ARG A 181 -4.16 -18.11 -1.12
CA ARG A 181 -4.87 -19.39 -1.16
C ARG A 181 -4.16 -20.50 -0.38
N LYS A 182 -2.88 -20.30 -0.03
CA LYS A 182 -2.07 -21.26 0.74
C LYS A 182 -2.44 -21.15 2.23
N GLU A 183 -2.53 -22.27 2.90
CA GLU A 183 -2.71 -22.31 4.35
C GLU A 183 -1.57 -21.57 5.06
N GLY A 184 -1.88 -20.80 6.10
CA GLY A 184 -0.90 -19.97 6.82
C GLY A 184 -0.49 -18.68 6.12
N ALA A 185 -1.03 -18.37 4.91
CA ALA A 185 -0.70 -17.14 4.19
C ALA A 185 -1.21 -15.86 4.87
N VAL A 186 -2.26 -15.98 5.69
CA VAL A 186 -2.85 -14.87 6.45
C VAL A 186 -2.71 -15.19 7.94
N ILE A 187 -2.09 -14.29 8.68
CA ILE A 187 -1.93 -14.36 10.14
C ILE A 187 -3.26 -13.95 10.76
N LYS A 188 -3.89 -14.87 11.49
CA LYS A 188 -5.21 -14.66 12.11
C LYS A 188 -5.14 -14.27 13.58
N ASP A 189 -4.03 -14.62 14.25
CA ASP A 189 -3.81 -14.25 15.63
C ASP A 189 -3.33 -12.78 15.70
N GLU A 190 -4.09 -11.95 16.37
CA GLU A 190 -3.81 -10.53 16.48
C GLU A 190 -2.52 -10.25 17.26
N ASN A 191 -2.24 -11.04 18.32
CA ASN A 191 -1.05 -10.83 19.14
C ASN A 191 0.21 -11.22 18.37
N GLU A 192 0.14 -12.32 17.59
CA GLU A 192 1.22 -12.72 16.69
C GLU A 192 1.48 -11.63 15.65
N ALA A 193 0.43 -11.10 15.00
CA ALA A 193 0.57 -10.07 13.98
C ALA A 193 1.16 -8.77 14.56
N ILE A 194 0.73 -8.35 15.76
CA ILE A 194 1.29 -7.18 16.46
C ILE A 194 2.77 -7.40 16.78
N ALA A 195 3.13 -8.53 17.38
CA ALA A 195 4.53 -8.85 17.71
C ALA A 195 5.41 -8.85 16.45
N ARG A 196 4.91 -9.38 15.33
CA ARG A 196 5.59 -9.36 14.03
C ARG A 196 5.83 -7.94 13.53
N VAL A 197 4.82 -7.06 13.61
CA VAL A 197 4.96 -5.65 13.21
C VAL A 197 6.04 -4.95 14.03
N ILE A 198 6.00 -5.08 15.34
CA ILE A 198 7.02 -4.49 16.23
C ILE A 198 8.42 -4.99 15.85
N ARG A 199 8.54 -6.30 15.60
CA ARG A 199 9.81 -6.92 15.19
C ARG A 199 10.30 -6.42 13.84
N MET A 200 9.41 -6.31 12.84
CA MET A 200 9.76 -5.77 11.52
C MET A 200 10.28 -4.33 11.61
N VAL A 201 9.66 -3.49 12.44
CA VAL A 201 10.06 -2.09 12.60
C VAL A 201 11.35 -1.93 13.41
N LYS A 202 11.50 -2.66 14.52
CA LYS A 202 12.64 -2.47 15.44
C LYS A 202 13.87 -3.28 15.06
N GLU A 203 13.69 -4.52 14.61
CA GLU A 203 14.78 -5.45 14.31
C GLU A 203 15.05 -5.59 12.82
N GLN A 204 14.18 -5.05 11.96
CA GLN A 204 14.24 -5.22 10.51
C GLN A 204 14.30 -6.70 10.11
N LYS A 205 13.48 -7.54 10.78
CA LYS A 205 13.40 -8.98 10.56
C LYS A 205 11.96 -9.46 10.56
N VAL A 206 11.70 -10.49 9.77
CA VAL A 206 10.43 -11.23 9.78
C VAL A 206 10.70 -12.72 9.68
N THR A 207 9.91 -13.52 10.42
CA THR A 207 9.92 -14.98 10.29
C THR A 207 9.03 -15.38 9.13
N THR A 208 9.59 -16.15 8.19
CA THR A 208 8.90 -16.66 7.00
C THR A 208 7.96 -17.82 7.36
N ILE A 209 7.15 -18.25 6.39
CA ILE A 209 6.25 -19.42 6.57
C ILE A 209 7.00 -20.72 6.84
N THR A 210 8.29 -20.81 6.50
CA THR A 210 9.15 -21.96 6.80
C THR A 210 9.80 -21.89 8.18
N GLY A 211 9.61 -20.79 8.92
CA GLY A 211 10.22 -20.56 10.24
C GLY A 211 11.60 -19.92 10.19
N LYS A 212 12.14 -19.59 9.01
CA LYS A 212 13.42 -18.90 8.84
C LYS A 212 13.27 -17.40 8.95
N ASP A 213 14.20 -16.74 9.63
CA ASP A 213 14.25 -15.29 9.68
C ASP A 213 14.93 -14.73 8.42
N ILE A 214 14.32 -13.68 7.86
CA ILE A 214 14.89 -12.87 6.78
C ILE A 214 14.96 -11.41 7.19
N SER A 215 15.88 -10.66 6.59
CA SER A 215 15.94 -9.21 6.75
C SER A 215 14.81 -8.54 5.95
N ILE A 216 14.21 -7.50 6.53
CA ILE A 216 13.14 -6.71 5.91
C ILE A 216 13.27 -5.25 6.35
N GLN A 217 13.05 -4.31 5.44
CA GLN A 217 12.96 -2.88 5.77
C GLN A 217 11.48 -2.52 5.91
N ALA A 218 11.10 -1.80 6.94
CA ALA A 218 9.72 -1.38 7.20
C ALA A 218 9.63 0.15 7.28
N ASP A 219 9.34 0.79 6.17
CA ASP A 219 9.06 2.24 6.11
C ASP A 219 7.56 2.50 6.26
N SER A 220 6.72 1.56 5.81
CA SER A 220 5.27 1.61 5.95
C SER A 220 4.70 0.23 6.30
N VAL A 221 3.72 0.21 7.19
CA VAL A 221 2.97 -1.01 7.55
C VAL A 221 1.57 -0.93 6.96
N CYS A 222 1.21 -1.90 6.12
CA CYS A 222 -0.13 -2.04 5.59
C CYS A 222 -1.05 -2.70 6.61
N VAL A 223 -2.21 -2.08 6.81
CA VAL A 223 -3.31 -2.62 7.62
C VAL A 223 -4.59 -2.60 6.79
N HIS A 224 -5.48 -3.54 7.05
CA HIS A 224 -6.77 -3.65 6.38
C HIS A 224 -7.90 -3.26 7.33
N GLY A 225 -8.91 -2.54 6.81
CA GLY A 225 -10.06 -2.06 7.58
C GLY A 225 -11.37 -2.84 7.35
N ASP A 226 -11.29 -4.06 6.75
CA ASP A 226 -12.46 -4.80 6.28
C ASP A 226 -13.22 -5.47 7.44
N GLY A 227 -14.01 -4.69 8.18
CA GLY A 227 -14.88 -5.15 9.25
C GLY A 227 -14.47 -4.66 10.65
N GLU A 228 -15.38 -4.83 11.62
CA GLU A 228 -15.19 -4.33 13.00
C GLU A 228 -13.94 -4.91 13.69
N LYS A 229 -13.65 -6.19 13.48
CA LYS A 229 -12.45 -6.83 14.04
C LYS A 229 -11.16 -6.23 13.48
N ALA A 230 -11.16 -5.85 12.19
CA ALA A 230 -10.00 -5.24 11.56
C ALA A 230 -9.71 -3.84 12.15
N LEU A 231 -10.74 -3.04 12.42
CA LEU A 231 -10.57 -1.73 13.07
C LEU A 231 -9.98 -1.87 14.48
N LEU A 232 -10.54 -2.76 15.31
CA LEU A 232 -9.99 -3.06 16.63
C LEU A 232 -8.53 -3.53 16.57
N PHE A 233 -8.18 -4.28 15.53
CA PHE A 233 -6.81 -4.72 15.32
C PHE A 233 -5.87 -3.55 14.99
N VAL A 234 -6.30 -2.61 14.14
CA VAL A 234 -5.51 -1.39 13.86
C VAL A 234 -5.31 -0.54 15.11
N GLU A 235 -6.33 -0.37 15.94
CA GLU A 235 -6.21 0.33 17.22
C GLU A 235 -5.20 -0.35 18.16
N LYS A 236 -5.21 -1.68 18.23
CA LYS A 236 -4.24 -2.45 19.03
C LYS A 236 -2.81 -2.29 18.50
N ILE A 237 -2.62 -2.35 17.16
CA ILE A 237 -1.31 -2.09 16.53
C ILE A 237 -0.80 -0.71 16.91
N ARG A 238 -1.62 0.34 16.78
CA ARG A 238 -1.24 1.70 17.13
C ARG A 238 -0.81 1.83 18.58
N LYS A 239 -1.60 1.23 19.49
CA LYS A 239 -1.30 1.22 20.92
C LYS A 239 0.03 0.52 21.21
N ALA A 240 0.23 -0.67 20.68
CA ALA A 240 1.47 -1.42 20.85
C ALA A 240 2.69 -0.69 20.26
N MET A 241 2.56 -0.05 19.10
CA MET A 241 3.61 0.80 18.53
C MET A 241 3.99 1.94 19.49
N ALA A 242 3.02 2.64 20.05
CA ALA A 242 3.27 3.72 20.99
C ALA A 242 3.96 3.25 22.28
N GLU A 243 3.52 2.12 22.84
CA GLU A 243 4.13 1.48 24.03
C GLU A 243 5.59 1.06 23.77
N GLU A 244 5.91 0.67 22.54
CA GLU A 244 7.26 0.27 22.09
C GLU A 244 8.13 1.42 21.58
N GLY A 245 7.67 2.68 21.71
CA GLY A 245 8.42 3.87 21.30
C GLY A 245 8.53 4.04 19.79
N ILE A 246 7.57 3.50 19.04
CA ILE A 246 7.46 3.68 17.59
C ILE A 246 6.46 4.80 17.31
N THR A 247 6.88 5.82 16.58
CA THR A 247 6.04 6.95 16.16
C THR A 247 5.45 6.69 14.77
N ILE A 248 4.14 6.86 14.63
CA ILE A 248 3.48 6.81 13.32
C ILE A 248 3.63 8.18 12.66
N SER A 249 4.24 8.21 11.48
CA SER A 249 4.56 9.43 10.72
C SER A 249 4.25 9.21 9.24
N PRO A 250 3.85 10.23 8.48
CA PRO A 250 3.65 10.09 7.05
C PRO A 250 4.97 9.85 6.31
N LEU A 251 4.92 9.20 5.14
CA LEU A 251 6.09 8.83 4.36
C LEU A 251 7.03 9.99 4.03
N LYS A 252 6.49 11.18 3.82
CA LYS A 252 7.30 12.39 3.54
C LYS A 252 8.29 12.73 4.67
N ASP A 253 8.02 12.29 5.89
CA ASP A 253 8.88 12.50 7.06
C ASP A 253 9.85 11.33 7.29
N ILE A 254 9.69 10.23 6.54
CA ILE A 254 10.47 8.99 6.62
C ILE A 254 11.42 8.85 5.42
N CYS A 255 10.90 9.09 4.20
CA CYS A 255 11.62 8.91 2.94
C CYS A 255 12.19 10.26 2.45
N ASN A 256 13.43 10.55 2.80
CA ASN A 256 14.17 11.74 2.37
C ASN A 256 14.92 11.53 1.06
#